data_531b3437ca6de553e81b70d7a157f629
#
_entry.id   531b3437ca6de553e81b70d7a157f629
#
_cell.length_a   1.000
_cell.length_b   1.000
_cell.length_c   1.000
_cell.angle_alpha   90.00
_cell.angle_beta   90.00
_cell.angle_gamma   90.00
#
_symmetry.space_group_name_H-M   'P 1'
#
loop_
_entity.id
_entity.type
_entity.pdbx_description
1 polymer ?
#
loop_
_entity_poly.entity_id
_entity_poly.type
_entity_poly.pdbx_seq_one_letter_code
_entity_poly.pdbx_strand_id
1 'polypeptide(L)'
;MLIDSHIHVGQYYDQYHSPADIVRLADDVGIDYLAVSSTTMCDEDYEKVLSEIQELKGLLGDRLLPTMWITPFGLEGNIAWFLESDIKWSCLKVHPFLHKNDWLPAGSQFAEVIDIARELEIPLLIHTGVDECCRSSKYISLMSSNPDITFILAHGQPHEDALMVLNNCNNAFVDSAFMCLQQMVEIVETGFANRLLWGTDMLIPSHFSPKQDMVCYYKSKLASFKKSVSIQDYEQVTFKNAMRVFRM
;
A
#
# COMPACT_ATOMS: atom_id res chain seq x y z
N MET A 1 -14.03 1.01 13.45
CA MET A 1 -13.43 1.51 12.20
C MET A 1 -12.34 0.55 11.77
N LEU A 2 -12.24 0.30 10.47
CA LEU A 2 -11.19 -0.48 9.82
C LEU A 2 -10.77 0.23 8.53
N ILE A 3 -9.48 0.50 8.38
CA ILE A 3 -8.92 1.13 7.18
C ILE A 3 -7.92 0.15 6.57
N ASP A 4 -8.11 -0.19 5.30
CA ASP A 4 -7.16 -1.00 4.56
C ASP A 4 -6.23 -0.08 3.76
N SER A 5 -4.96 -0.08 4.13
CA SER A 5 -3.94 0.80 3.54
C SER A 5 -3.35 0.30 2.23
N HIS A 6 -3.74 -0.90 1.76
CA HIS A 6 -3.14 -1.51 0.58
C HIS A 6 -4.09 -2.53 -0.06
N ILE A 7 -4.78 -2.10 -1.11
CA ILE A 7 -5.70 -2.91 -1.91
C ILE A 7 -5.45 -2.64 -3.40
N HIS A 8 -5.84 -3.59 -4.24
CA HIS A 8 -5.73 -3.49 -5.70
C HIS A 8 -7.06 -3.67 -6.40
N VAL A 9 -7.21 -2.99 -7.53
CA VAL A 9 -8.25 -3.17 -8.56
C VAL A 9 -7.56 -3.44 -9.88
N GLY A 10 -8.28 -3.99 -10.85
CA GLY A 10 -7.81 -4.06 -12.23
C GLY A 10 -7.22 -5.43 -12.63
N GLN A 11 -6.39 -5.41 -13.66
CA GLN A 11 -5.81 -6.61 -14.24
C GLN A 11 -4.57 -7.07 -13.48
N TYR A 12 -4.57 -8.35 -13.04
CA TYR A 12 -3.39 -9.00 -12.49
C TYR A 12 -3.21 -10.37 -13.16
N TYR A 13 -2.21 -10.50 -14.00
CA TYR A 13 -2.02 -11.65 -14.90
C TYR A 13 -3.29 -11.95 -15.72
N ASP A 14 -3.87 -13.13 -15.54
CA ASP A 14 -5.08 -13.62 -16.21
C ASP A 14 -6.39 -13.29 -15.47
N GLN A 15 -6.31 -12.60 -14.32
CA GLN A 15 -7.47 -12.26 -13.50
C GLN A 15 -7.75 -10.75 -13.57
N TYR A 16 -9.01 -10.40 -13.80
CA TYR A 16 -9.49 -9.04 -13.69
C TYR A 16 -10.40 -8.89 -12.47
N HIS A 17 -10.04 -7.96 -11.63
CA HIS A 17 -10.80 -7.61 -10.43
C HIS A 17 -11.48 -6.27 -10.64
N SER A 18 -12.80 -6.32 -10.85
CA SER A 18 -13.58 -5.12 -11.14
C SER A 18 -13.72 -4.21 -9.92
N PRO A 19 -13.98 -2.90 -10.10
CA PRO A 19 -14.34 -2.00 -9.02
C PRO A 19 -15.46 -2.54 -8.13
N ALA A 20 -16.49 -3.15 -8.71
CA ALA A 20 -17.60 -3.76 -7.97
C ALA A 20 -17.17 -4.95 -7.09
N ASP A 21 -16.19 -5.75 -7.54
CA ASP A 21 -15.63 -6.84 -6.74
C ASP A 21 -14.90 -6.33 -5.50
N ILE A 22 -14.13 -5.23 -5.65
CA ILE A 22 -13.45 -4.57 -4.53
C ILE A 22 -14.43 -4.05 -3.50
N VAL A 23 -15.49 -3.36 -3.96
CA VAL A 23 -16.53 -2.81 -3.07
C VAL A 23 -17.21 -3.95 -2.30
N ARG A 24 -17.65 -4.99 -3.00
CA ARG A 24 -18.31 -6.14 -2.36
C ARG A 24 -17.42 -6.79 -1.31
N LEU A 25 -16.15 -7.02 -1.64
CA LEU A 25 -15.21 -7.66 -0.74
C LEU A 25 -14.92 -6.79 0.49
N ALA A 26 -14.77 -5.48 0.29
CA ALA A 26 -14.59 -4.52 1.38
C ALA A 26 -15.79 -4.49 2.32
N ASP A 27 -17.01 -4.46 1.77
CA ASP A 27 -18.25 -4.49 2.55
C ASP A 27 -18.40 -5.83 3.30
N ASP A 28 -18.10 -6.94 2.64
CA ASP A 28 -18.15 -8.27 3.25
C ASP A 28 -17.13 -8.43 4.39
N VAL A 29 -15.95 -7.83 4.29
CA VAL A 29 -14.95 -7.84 5.39
C VAL A 29 -15.30 -6.83 6.48
N GLY A 30 -15.97 -5.73 6.12
CA GLY A 30 -16.31 -4.63 7.00
C GLY A 30 -15.23 -3.53 7.02
N ILE A 31 -14.63 -3.24 5.86
CA ILE A 31 -13.63 -2.19 5.71
C ILE A 31 -14.34 -0.85 5.48
N ASP A 32 -14.03 0.15 6.29
CA ASP A 32 -14.65 1.48 6.21
C ASP A 32 -13.97 2.36 5.14
N TYR A 33 -12.64 2.31 5.01
CA TYR A 33 -11.84 3.07 4.03
C TYR A 33 -10.79 2.20 3.37
N LEU A 34 -10.50 2.47 2.09
CA LEU A 34 -9.64 1.65 1.25
C LEU A 34 -8.61 2.50 0.50
N ALA A 35 -7.33 2.24 0.70
CA ALA A 35 -6.28 2.78 -0.15
C ALA A 35 -6.07 1.85 -1.35
N VAL A 36 -6.51 2.27 -2.53
CA VAL A 36 -6.59 1.41 -3.72
C VAL A 36 -5.71 1.92 -4.83
N SER A 37 -4.86 1.04 -5.37
CA SER A 37 -4.13 1.25 -6.63
C SER A 37 -4.55 0.22 -7.68
N SER A 38 -4.43 0.58 -8.97
CA SER A 38 -4.75 -0.36 -10.04
C SER A 38 -3.54 -1.18 -10.47
N THR A 39 -3.70 -2.51 -10.51
CA THR A 39 -2.71 -3.45 -11.07
C THR A 39 -2.64 -3.42 -12.60
N THR A 40 -3.64 -2.85 -13.28
CA THR A 40 -3.60 -2.58 -14.72
C THR A 40 -2.39 -1.72 -15.11
N MET A 41 -1.80 -1.00 -14.12
CA MET A 41 -0.55 -0.27 -14.29
C MET A 41 0.64 -1.17 -14.69
N CYS A 42 0.61 -2.47 -14.37
CA CYS A 42 1.63 -3.43 -14.82
C CYS A 42 1.69 -3.54 -16.35
N ASP A 43 0.57 -3.30 -17.03
CA ASP A 43 0.45 -3.25 -18.48
C ASP A 43 0.67 -1.84 -19.06
N GLU A 44 0.87 -0.85 -18.19
CA GLU A 44 1.03 0.57 -18.54
C GLU A 44 -0.16 1.15 -19.33
N ASP A 45 -1.38 0.64 -19.07
CA ASP A 45 -2.64 1.13 -19.63
C ASP A 45 -3.23 2.24 -18.72
N TYR A 46 -2.71 3.46 -18.88
CA TYR A 46 -3.03 4.61 -18.05
C TYR A 46 -4.50 5.06 -18.15
N GLU A 47 -5.10 4.96 -19.35
CA GLU A 47 -6.52 5.32 -19.55
C GLU A 47 -7.42 4.40 -18.74
N LYS A 48 -7.15 3.10 -18.81
CA LYS A 48 -7.89 2.10 -18.07
C LYS A 48 -7.70 2.25 -16.55
N VAL A 49 -6.48 2.52 -16.09
CA VAL A 49 -6.19 2.80 -14.67
C VAL A 49 -7.03 3.97 -14.17
N LEU A 50 -7.06 5.10 -14.88
CA LEU A 50 -7.87 6.26 -14.50
C LEU A 50 -9.36 5.91 -14.47
N SER A 51 -9.85 5.18 -15.49
CA SER A 51 -11.24 4.74 -15.55
C SER A 51 -11.63 3.87 -14.35
N GLU A 52 -10.79 2.91 -13.96
CA GLU A 52 -11.01 2.03 -12.80
C GLU A 52 -11.07 2.81 -11.48
N ILE A 53 -10.16 3.76 -11.29
CA ILE A 53 -10.15 4.61 -10.09
C ILE A 53 -11.35 5.58 -10.06
N GLN A 54 -11.74 6.14 -11.21
CA GLN A 54 -12.94 6.99 -11.32
C GLN A 54 -14.22 6.20 -11.02
N GLU A 55 -14.34 4.97 -11.50
CA GLU A 55 -15.47 4.09 -11.18
C GLU A 55 -15.51 3.77 -9.68
N LEU A 56 -14.37 3.42 -9.08
CA LEU A 56 -14.28 3.23 -7.62
C LEU A 56 -14.68 4.48 -6.84
N LYS A 57 -14.27 5.67 -7.30
CA LYS A 57 -14.67 6.95 -6.68
C LYS A 57 -16.19 7.13 -6.74
N GLY A 58 -16.81 6.74 -7.86
CA GLY A 58 -18.28 6.76 -7.99
C GLY A 58 -18.99 5.80 -7.02
N LEU A 59 -18.41 4.62 -6.77
CA LEU A 59 -18.98 3.59 -5.91
C LEU A 59 -18.72 3.81 -4.41
N LEU A 60 -17.55 4.28 -4.05
CA LEU A 60 -17.08 4.40 -2.66
C LEU A 60 -17.19 5.81 -2.08
N GLY A 61 -17.22 6.85 -2.95
CA GLY A 61 -17.20 8.23 -2.48
C GLY A 61 -15.97 8.52 -1.61
N ASP A 62 -16.22 9.07 -0.42
CA ASP A 62 -15.17 9.45 0.54
C ASP A 62 -14.48 8.24 1.22
N ARG A 63 -15.00 7.02 1.03
CA ARG A 63 -14.35 5.80 1.51
C ARG A 63 -13.09 5.43 0.71
N LEU A 64 -12.96 5.96 -0.51
CA LEU A 64 -11.80 5.70 -1.36
C LEU A 64 -10.63 6.62 -1.01
N LEU A 65 -9.46 6.04 -0.82
CA LEU A 65 -8.16 6.70 -0.73
C LEU A 65 -7.37 6.33 -1.99
N PRO A 66 -7.50 7.09 -3.09
CA PRO A 66 -6.89 6.72 -4.36
C PRO A 66 -5.37 6.74 -4.25
N THR A 67 -4.74 5.64 -4.70
CA THR A 67 -3.28 5.51 -4.73
C THR A 67 -2.79 5.52 -6.16
N MET A 68 -1.97 6.53 -6.50
CA MET A 68 -1.35 6.69 -7.82
C MET A 68 -0.13 5.78 -7.92
N TRP A 69 -0.21 4.77 -8.77
CA TRP A 69 0.96 3.93 -9.05
C TRP A 69 1.79 4.56 -10.16
N ILE A 70 3.01 4.95 -9.84
CA ILE A 70 3.96 5.57 -10.78
C ILE A 70 4.92 4.51 -11.29
N THR A 71 5.20 4.57 -12.59
CA THR A 71 6.19 3.74 -13.29
C THR A 71 7.30 4.62 -13.87
N PRO A 72 8.50 4.07 -14.15
CA PRO A 72 9.55 4.83 -14.84
C PRO A 72 9.09 5.40 -16.17
N PHE A 73 8.31 4.63 -16.94
CA PHE A 73 7.74 5.06 -18.21
C PHE A 73 6.70 6.19 -18.03
N GLY A 74 5.92 6.13 -16.94
CA GLY A 74 4.94 7.17 -16.59
C GLY A 74 5.59 8.52 -16.38
N LEU A 75 6.74 8.58 -15.72
CA LEU A 75 7.49 9.82 -15.52
C LEU A 75 7.97 10.45 -16.83
N GLU A 76 8.29 9.64 -17.84
CA GLU A 76 8.77 10.12 -19.13
C GLU A 76 7.70 10.81 -19.98
N GLY A 77 6.39 10.70 -19.66
CA GLY A 77 5.39 11.34 -20.49
C GLY A 77 3.93 11.30 -20.02
N ASN A 78 3.57 10.46 -19.08
CA ASN A 78 2.16 10.22 -18.76
C ASN A 78 1.75 10.65 -17.33
N ILE A 79 2.68 11.08 -16.48
CA ILE A 79 2.36 11.50 -15.12
C ILE A 79 1.39 12.68 -15.10
N ALA A 80 1.45 13.58 -16.11
CA ALA A 80 0.56 14.72 -16.24
C ALA A 80 -0.92 14.31 -16.25
N TRP A 81 -1.27 13.19 -16.89
CA TRP A 81 -2.65 12.70 -16.93
C TRP A 81 -3.22 12.42 -15.54
N PHE A 82 -2.38 11.89 -14.62
CA PHE A 82 -2.79 11.66 -13.25
C PHE A 82 -2.92 12.95 -12.47
N LEU A 83 -1.96 13.88 -12.63
CA LEU A 83 -1.93 15.16 -11.92
C LEU A 83 -3.03 16.11 -12.39
N GLU A 84 -3.40 16.05 -13.68
CA GLU A 84 -4.48 16.85 -14.28
C GLU A 84 -5.88 16.23 -14.09
N SER A 85 -5.95 15.00 -13.55
CA SER A 85 -7.22 14.33 -13.29
C SER A 85 -7.97 14.97 -12.11
N ASP A 86 -9.30 14.86 -12.08
CA ASP A 86 -10.14 15.29 -10.96
C ASP A 86 -10.03 14.39 -9.72
N ILE A 87 -9.03 13.50 -9.69
CA ILE A 87 -8.80 12.57 -8.59
C ILE A 87 -7.89 13.24 -7.56
N LYS A 88 -8.40 13.38 -6.34
CA LYS A 88 -7.57 13.79 -5.20
C LYS A 88 -6.78 12.57 -4.72
N TRP A 89 -5.56 12.43 -5.18
CA TRP A 89 -4.67 11.35 -4.78
C TRP A 89 -4.33 11.40 -3.30
N SER A 90 -4.31 10.25 -2.65
CA SER A 90 -4.05 10.09 -1.21
C SER A 90 -2.71 9.43 -0.91
N CYS A 91 -2.12 8.78 -1.91
CA CYS A 91 -0.85 8.07 -1.79
C CYS A 91 -0.20 7.93 -3.17
N LEU A 92 1.13 7.91 -3.22
CA LEU A 92 1.87 7.38 -4.38
C LEU A 92 2.26 5.93 -4.13
N LYS A 93 2.36 5.13 -5.19
CA LYS A 93 2.92 3.77 -5.14
C LYS A 93 4.01 3.61 -6.19
N VAL A 94 5.09 2.93 -5.82
CA VAL A 94 6.13 2.46 -6.72
C VAL A 94 6.38 0.97 -6.50
N HIS A 95 6.70 0.27 -7.60
CA HIS A 95 7.08 -1.14 -7.57
C HIS A 95 8.46 -1.30 -8.23
N PRO A 96 9.49 -1.79 -7.54
CA PRO A 96 10.87 -1.76 -8.05
C PRO A 96 11.11 -2.57 -9.33
N PHE A 97 10.34 -3.64 -9.59
CA PHE A 97 10.66 -4.54 -10.71
C PHE A 97 9.48 -4.98 -11.61
N LEU A 98 8.23 -4.58 -11.34
CA LEU A 98 7.07 -4.96 -12.17
C LEU A 98 6.89 -4.06 -13.41
N HIS A 99 7.96 -3.60 -14.00
CA HIS A 99 7.96 -2.71 -15.17
C HIS A 99 9.06 -3.11 -16.16
N LYS A 100 9.01 -2.54 -17.37
CA LYS A 100 10.05 -2.74 -18.38
C LYS A 100 11.41 -2.20 -17.96
N ASN A 101 11.44 -1.16 -17.11
CA ASN A 101 12.64 -0.55 -16.56
C ASN A 101 12.58 -0.62 -15.04
N ASP A 102 13.60 -1.18 -14.40
CA ASP A 102 13.67 -1.30 -12.95
C ASP A 102 13.93 0.05 -12.28
N TRP A 103 13.33 0.26 -11.10
CA TRP A 103 13.64 1.34 -10.21
C TRP A 103 14.86 1.03 -9.35
N LEU A 104 15.75 2.02 -9.22
CA LEU A 104 16.84 1.97 -8.25
C LEU A 104 16.61 3.04 -7.18
N PRO A 105 16.69 2.72 -5.87
CA PRO A 105 16.46 3.70 -4.79
C PRO A 105 17.33 4.95 -4.85
N ALA A 106 18.46 4.90 -5.55
CA ALA A 106 19.37 6.02 -5.75
C ALA A 106 19.26 6.66 -7.15
N GLY A 107 18.35 6.21 -7.98
CA GLY A 107 18.17 6.73 -9.35
C GLY A 107 17.53 8.11 -9.38
N SER A 108 17.82 8.90 -10.42
CA SER A 108 17.21 10.23 -10.63
C SER A 108 15.68 10.19 -10.73
N GLN A 109 15.14 9.13 -11.33
CA GLN A 109 13.69 8.91 -11.42
C GLN A 109 13.03 8.77 -10.04
N PHE A 110 13.71 8.15 -9.09
CA PHE A 110 13.21 8.05 -7.72
C PHE A 110 13.18 9.40 -7.00
N ALA A 111 14.13 10.31 -7.32
CA ALA A 111 14.12 11.68 -6.82
C ALA A 111 12.87 12.44 -7.31
N GLU A 112 12.47 12.27 -8.57
CA GLU A 112 11.26 12.86 -9.12
C GLU A 112 10.00 12.38 -8.42
N VAL A 113 9.89 11.08 -8.09
CA VAL A 113 8.78 10.54 -7.30
C VAL A 113 8.72 11.17 -5.90
N ILE A 114 9.88 11.37 -5.26
CA ILE A 114 9.97 12.04 -3.96
C ILE A 114 9.49 13.49 -4.06
N ASP A 115 9.85 14.19 -5.12
CA ASP A 115 9.43 15.58 -5.33
C ASP A 115 7.92 15.69 -5.56
N ILE A 116 7.32 14.75 -6.32
CA ILE A 116 5.86 14.67 -6.49
C ILE A 116 5.17 14.37 -5.15
N ALA A 117 5.68 13.41 -4.37
CA ALA A 117 5.12 13.09 -3.05
C ALA A 117 5.14 14.30 -2.11
N ARG A 118 6.23 15.07 -2.15
CA ARG A 118 6.41 16.30 -1.37
C ARG A 118 5.44 17.40 -1.81
N GLU A 119 5.31 17.64 -3.11
CA GLU A 119 4.42 18.65 -3.69
C GLU A 119 2.96 18.38 -3.38
N LEU A 120 2.54 17.12 -3.51
CA LEU A 120 1.18 16.68 -3.20
C LEU A 120 0.94 16.48 -1.69
N GLU A 121 2.00 16.52 -0.88
CA GLU A 121 1.97 16.25 0.56
C GLU A 121 1.34 14.89 0.93
N ILE A 122 1.57 13.85 0.14
CA ILE A 122 1.03 12.51 0.32
C ILE A 122 2.13 11.47 0.61
N PRO A 123 1.82 10.34 1.27
CA PRO A 123 2.78 9.28 1.53
C PRO A 123 3.22 8.56 0.25
N LEU A 124 4.40 7.92 0.31
CA LEU A 124 4.92 7.06 -0.73
C LEU A 124 4.92 5.60 -0.26
N LEU A 125 4.14 4.75 -0.90
CA LEU A 125 4.11 3.31 -0.70
C LEU A 125 5.12 2.66 -1.66
N ILE A 126 6.08 1.91 -1.10
CA ILE A 126 7.10 1.18 -1.83
C ILE A 126 6.85 -0.31 -1.67
N HIS A 127 6.69 -1.03 -2.78
CA HIS A 127 6.65 -2.50 -2.72
C HIS A 127 7.95 -3.05 -2.14
N THR A 128 7.84 -3.96 -1.17
CA THR A 128 8.98 -4.67 -0.60
C THR A 128 8.79 -6.18 -0.67
N GLY A 129 9.90 -6.90 -0.77
CA GLY A 129 9.91 -8.34 -0.98
C GLY A 129 11.28 -8.95 -0.71
N VAL A 130 11.41 -10.25 -1.01
CA VAL A 130 12.66 -11.00 -0.80
C VAL A 130 13.70 -10.76 -1.91
N ASP A 131 13.26 -10.26 -3.07
CA ASP A 131 14.15 -9.91 -4.16
C ASP A 131 15.07 -8.76 -3.75
N GLU A 132 16.32 -8.81 -4.20
CA GLU A 132 17.38 -7.88 -3.75
C GLU A 132 17.00 -6.40 -3.94
N CYS A 133 16.35 -6.03 -5.05
CA CYS A 133 15.91 -4.66 -5.32
C CYS A 133 14.70 -4.23 -4.46
N CYS A 134 13.98 -5.20 -3.88
CA CYS A 134 12.77 -4.96 -3.08
C CYS A 134 13.01 -5.05 -1.57
N ARG A 135 14.21 -5.40 -1.11
CA ARG A 135 14.49 -5.50 0.32
C ARG A 135 14.28 -4.16 1.01
N SER A 136 13.51 -4.17 2.10
CA SER A 136 13.18 -2.96 2.86
C SER A 136 14.41 -2.14 3.29
N SER A 137 15.50 -2.83 3.68
CA SER A 137 16.75 -2.20 4.13
C SER A 137 17.45 -1.34 3.06
N LYS A 138 17.19 -1.60 1.78
CA LYS A 138 17.76 -0.80 0.66
C LYS A 138 17.25 0.65 0.65
N TYR A 139 16.12 0.91 1.28
CA TYR A 139 15.47 2.23 1.28
C TYR A 139 15.84 3.10 2.50
N ILE A 140 16.65 2.60 3.46
CA ILE A 140 17.03 3.35 4.67
C ILE A 140 17.68 4.70 4.32
N SER A 141 18.63 4.69 3.38
CA SER A 141 19.29 5.94 2.97
C SER A 141 18.33 6.94 2.33
N LEU A 142 17.41 6.45 1.47
CA LEU A 142 16.37 7.27 0.85
C LEU A 142 15.47 7.92 1.91
N MET A 143 14.97 7.13 2.86
CA MET A 143 14.08 7.59 3.93
C MET A 143 14.78 8.59 4.86
N SER A 144 16.05 8.31 5.22
CA SER A 144 16.84 9.18 6.08
C SER A 144 17.16 10.54 5.42
N SER A 145 17.31 10.55 4.11
CA SER A 145 17.57 11.78 3.34
C SER A 145 16.31 12.61 3.06
N ASN A 146 15.11 12.04 3.30
CA ASN A 146 13.82 12.69 3.07
C ASN A 146 12.91 12.57 4.30
N PRO A 147 13.29 13.20 5.44
CA PRO A 147 12.56 13.03 6.71
C PRO A 147 11.17 13.68 6.70
N ASP A 148 10.88 14.53 5.74
CA ASP A 148 9.61 15.21 5.49
C ASP A 148 8.57 14.33 4.78
N ILE A 149 9.02 13.25 4.12
CA ILE A 149 8.16 12.29 3.43
C ILE A 149 7.78 11.13 4.35
N THR A 150 6.52 10.77 4.35
CA THR A 150 6.04 9.52 4.99
C THR A 150 6.17 8.37 4.01
N PHE A 151 6.91 7.32 4.40
CA PHE A 151 7.08 6.11 3.61
C PHE A 151 6.26 4.96 4.17
N ILE A 152 5.63 4.17 3.30
CA ILE A 152 4.96 2.92 3.64
C ILE A 152 5.69 1.80 2.90
N LEU A 153 6.22 0.84 3.64
CA LEU A 153 6.81 -0.37 3.10
C LEU A 153 5.71 -1.43 2.96
N ALA A 154 5.27 -1.67 1.73
CA ALA A 154 4.29 -2.70 1.46
C ALA A 154 4.84 -4.07 1.88
N HIS A 155 4.04 -4.87 2.61
CA HIS A 155 4.40 -6.20 3.12
C HIS A 155 5.47 -6.24 4.23
N GLY A 156 6.29 -5.20 4.38
CA GLY A 156 7.40 -5.20 5.33
C GLY A 156 8.31 -6.42 5.17
N GLN A 157 8.80 -6.67 3.96
CA GLN A 157 9.60 -7.86 3.64
C GLN A 157 11.03 -7.49 3.24
N PRO A 158 12.05 -8.33 3.55
CA PRO A 158 11.97 -9.37 4.57
C PRO A 158 11.67 -8.79 5.95
N HIS A 159 11.09 -9.60 6.84
CA HIS A 159 10.61 -9.11 8.14
C HIS A 159 11.72 -8.49 9.02
N GLU A 160 12.90 -9.11 9.04
CA GLU A 160 14.07 -8.58 9.76
C GLU A 160 14.54 -7.22 9.22
N ASP A 161 14.46 -7.02 7.90
CA ASP A 161 14.78 -5.75 7.27
C ASP A 161 13.75 -4.67 7.63
N ALA A 162 12.47 -5.03 7.69
CA ALA A 162 11.40 -4.11 8.11
C ALA A 162 11.61 -3.63 9.56
N LEU A 163 11.96 -4.52 10.49
CA LEU A 163 12.32 -4.15 11.86
C LEU A 163 13.55 -3.23 11.89
N MET A 164 14.56 -3.50 11.05
CA MET A 164 15.74 -2.63 10.91
C MET A 164 15.33 -1.23 10.44
N VAL A 165 14.46 -1.12 9.44
CA VAL A 165 13.94 0.17 8.95
C VAL A 165 13.18 0.90 10.05
N LEU A 166 12.26 0.23 10.74
CA LEU A 166 11.49 0.82 11.83
C LEU A 166 12.37 1.37 12.96
N ASN A 167 13.51 0.73 13.23
CA ASN A 167 14.49 1.20 14.21
C ASN A 167 15.30 2.43 13.74
N ASN A 168 15.56 2.56 12.44
CA ASN A 168 16.45 3.59 11.90
C ASN A 168 15.73 4.79 11.27
N CYS A 169 14.48 4.64 10.83
CA CYS A 169 13.74 5.65 10.09
C CYS A 169 12.41 5.99 10.80
N ASN A 170 12.31 7.18 11.37
CA ASN A 170 11.10 7.60 12.11
C ASN A 170 9.90 7.92 11.19
N ASN A 171 10.13 8.17 9.92
CA ASN A 171 9.14 8.48 8.88
C ASN A 171 8.68 7.24 8.09
N ALA A 172 9.09 6.04 8.50
CA ALA A 172 8.72 4.77 7.89
C ALA A 172 7.57 4.09 8.62
N PHE A 173 6.63 3.55 7.84
CA PHE A 173 5.56 2.64 8.25
C PHE A 173 5.71 1.34 7.49
N VAL A 174 5.12 0.28 8.00
CA VAL A 174 4.97 -1.00 7.28
C VAL A 174 3.50 -1.39 7.24
N ASP A 175 3.05 -2.05 6.17
CA ASP A 175 1.73 -2.64 6.15
C ASP A 175 1.76 -4.15 6.44
N SER A 176 0.62 -4.69 6.86
CA SER A 176 0.48 -6.09 7.28
C SER A 176 0.13 -7.07 6.15
N ALA A 177 0.13 -6.60 4.89
CA ALA A 177 -0.13 -7.46 3.75
C ALA A 177 0.90 -8.58 3.70
N PHE A 178 0.46 -9.80 3.45
CA PHE A 178 1.27 -11.03 3.49
C PHE A 178 2.00 -11.34 4.82
N MET A 179 1.92 -10.49 5.83
CA MET A 179 2.46 -10.84 7.15
C MET A 179 1.64 -11.94 7.81
N CYS A 180 2.30 -12.89 8.45
CA CYS A 180 1.63 -13.80 9.36
C CYS A 180 1.28 -13.09 10.69
N LEU A 181 0.38 -13.66 11.48
CA LEU A 181 -0.02 -13.09 12.77
C LEU A 181 1.16 -12.86 13.71
N GLN A 182 2.11 -13.81 13.74
CA GLN A 182 3.28 -13.72 14.62
C GLN A 182 4.16 -12.50 14.28
N GLN A 183 4.38 -12.20 12.99
CA GLN A 183 5.14 -11.02 12.55
C GLN A 183 4.45 -9.72 12.96
N MET A 184 3.13 -9.64 12.82
CA MET A 184 2.37 -8.46 13.26
C MET A 184 2.48 -8.26 14.77
N VAL A 185 2.37 -9.33 15.56
CA VAL A 185 2.49 -9.28 17.02
C VAL A 185 3.90 -8.87 17.43
N GLU A 186 4.93 -9.41 16.79
CA GLU A 186 6.33 -9.04 17.05
C GLU A 186 6.61 -7.56 16.82
N ILE A 187 6.08 -6.96 15.73
CA ILE A 187 6.19 -5.52 15.50
C ILE A 187 5.55 -4.72 16.65
N VAL A 188 4.39 -5.16 17.15
CA VAL A 188 3.72 -4.51 18.30
C VAL A 188 4.55 -4.66 19.58
N GLU A 189 5.03 -5.85 19.90
CA GLU A 189 5.81 -6.16 21.10
C GLU A 189 7.17 -5.43 21.11
N THR A 190 7.74 -5.16 19.95
CA THR A 190 8.97 -4.36 19.81
C THR A 190 8.73 -2.84 19.91
N GLY A 191 7.48 -2.41 20.15
CA GLY A 191 7.12 -1.02 20.39
C GLY A 191 6.74 -0.22 19.15
N PHE A 192 6.56 -0.88 18.00
CA PHE A 192 6.23 -0.22 16.73
C PHE A 192 4.75 -0.31 16.32
N ALA A 193 3.83 -0.58 17.28
CA ALA A 193 2.40 -0.56 17.02
C ALA A 193 1.93 0.71 16.30
N ASN A 194 2.55 1.87 16.62
CA ASN A 194 2.23 3.17 16.04
C ASN A 194 2.77 3.39 14.62
N ARG A 195 3.44 2.39 14.03
CA ARG A 195 3.99 2.42 12.66
C ARG A 195 3.65 1.18 11.84
N LEU A 196 2.79 0.29 12.35
CA LEU A 196 2.18 -0.80 11.60
C LEU A 196 0.82 -0.37 11.08
N LEU A 197 0.56 -0.57 9.79
CA LEU A 197 -0.72 -0.35 9.12
C LEU A 197 -1.41 -1.69 8.86
N TRP A 198 -2.73 -1.73 8.99
CA TRP A 198 -3.49 -2.83 8.41
C TRP A 198 -3.52 -2.67 6.88
N GLY A 199 -3.08 -3.68 6.17
CA GLY A 199 -3.13 -3.78 4.71
C GLY A 199 -3.34 -5.24 4.32
N THR A 200 -4.07 -5.49 3.24
CA THR A 200 -4.40 -6.86 2.81
C THR A 200 -3.75 -7.26 1.50
N ASP A 201 -3.38 -6.29 0.67
CA ASP A 201 -2.98 -6.52 -0.73
C ASP A 201 -4.06 -7.27 -1.55
N MET A 202 -5.34 -7.11 -1.11
CA MET A 202 -6.46 -7.72 -1.83
C MET A 202 -6.47 -7.19 -3.29
N LEU A 203 -6.63 -7.96 -4.29
CA LEU A 203 -6.96 -9.38 -4.43
C LEU A 203 -5.74 -10.26 -4.80
N ILE A 204 -4.53 -9.71 -4.72
CA ILE A 204 -3.30 -10.43 -5.08
C ILE A 204 -3.19 -11.78 -4.34
N PRO A 205 -3.48 -11.89 -3.02
CA PRO A 205 -3.45 -13.17 -2.32
C PRO A 205 -4.39 -14.22 -2.90
N SER A 206 -5.51 -13.83 -3.53
CA SER A 206 -6.44 -14.80 -4.15
C SER A 206 -5.84 -15.49 -5.37
N HIS A 207 -4.94 -14.82 -6.09
CA HIS A 207 -4.20 -15.42 -7.21
C HIS A 207 -3.31 -16.58 -6.74
N PHE A 208 -2.62 -16.41 -5.59
CA PHE A 208 -1.76 -17.45 -5.01
C PHE A 208 -2.52 -18.52 -4.23
N SER A 209 -3.75 -18.23 -3.80
CA SER A 209 -4.59 -19.13 -2.99
C SER A 209 -6.03 -19.14 -3.49
N PRO A 210 -6.29 -19.59 -4.74
CA PRO A 210 -7.59 -19.43 -5.40
C PRO A 210 -8.75 -20.21 -4.76
N LYS A 211 -8.44 -21.16 -3.85
CA LYS A 211 -9.46 -21.93 -3.12
C LYS A 211 -9.77 -21.35 -1.74
N GLN A 212 -9.07 -20.31 -1.32
CA GLN A 212 -9.25 -19.71 -0.01
C GLN A 212 -10.39 -18.68 -0.05
N ASP A 213 -11.32 -18.79 0.90
CA ASP A 213 -12.29 -17.73 1.15
C ASP A 213 -11.58 -16.54 1.81
N MET A 214 -11.32 -15.51 1.01
CA MET A 214 -10.56 -14.34 1.46
C MET A 214 -11.32 -13.53 2.50
N VAL A 215 -12.65 -13.47 2.45
CA VAL A 215 -13.47 -12.80 3.48
C VAL A 215 -13.30 -13.49 4.84
N CYS A 216 -13.48 -14.80 4.86
CA CYS A 216 -13.26 -15.59 6.08
C CYS A 216 -11.82 -15.48 6.58
N TYR A 217 -10.84 -15.50 5.68
CA TYR A 217 -9.43 -15.37 6.03
C TYR A 217 -9.14 -14.03 6.74
N TYR A 218 -9.53 -12.90 6.16
CA TYR A 218 -9.24 -11.59 6.74
C TYR A 218 -10.02 -11.33 8.03
N LYS A 219 -11.29 -11.74 8.11
CA LYS A 219 -12.05 -11.69 9.37
C LYS A 219 -11.39 -12.50 10.48
N SER A 220 -10.91 -13.70 10.16
CA SER A 220 -10.21 -14.56 11.13
C SER A 220 -8.86 -13.97 11.56
N LYS A 221 -8.10 -13.39 10.61
CA LYS A 221 -6.82 -12.71 10.89
C LYS A 221 -7.04 -11.51 11.82
N LEU A 222 -8.03 -10.64 11.54
CA LEU A 222 -8.40 -9.52 12.40
C LEU A 222 -8.83 -9.97 13.80
N ALA A 223 -9.69 -11.00 13.90
CA ALA A 223 -10.15 -11.53 15.18
C ALA A 223 -8.99 -12.11 16.00
N SER A 224 -8.05 -12.80 15.35
CA SER A 224 -6.86 -13.36 15.99
C SER A 224 -5.91 -12.26 16.45
N PHE A 225 -5.66 -11.26 15.62
CA PHE A 225 -4.83 -10.12 15.97
C PHE A 225 -5.40 -9.35 17.17
N LYS A 226 -6.73 -9.09 17.17
CA LYS A 226 -7.41 -8.43 18.30
C LYS A 226 -7.26 -9.17 19.62
N LYS A 227 -7.14 -10.51 19.60
CA LYS A 227 -6.94 -11.33 20.81
C LYS A 227 -5.48 -11.35 21.28
N SER A 228 -4.54 -11.03 20.38
CA SER A 228 -3.10 -11.15 20.63
C SER A 228 -2.45 -9.86 21.12
N VAL A 229 -3.12 -8.71 21.00
CA VAL A 229 -2.56 -7.40 21.36
C VAL A 229 -3.53 -6.61 22.25
N SER A 230 -3.07 -5.50 22.83
CA SER A 230 -3.96 -4.61 23.57
C SER A 230 -5.01 -3.97 22.66
N ILE A 231 -6.14 -3.53 23.23
CA ILE A 231 -7.16 -2.82 22.44
C ILE A 231 -6.61 -1.53 21.82
N GLN A 232 -5.70 -0.85 22.52
CA GLN A 232 -5.06 0.37 22.07
C GLN A 232 -4.17 0.09 20.84
N ASP A 233 -3.36 -0.97 20.87
CA ASP A 233 -2.51 -1.37 19.77
C ASP A 233 -3.33 -1.86 18.58
N TYR A 234 -4.40 -2.64 18.85
CA TYR A 234 -5.34 -3.05 17.81
C TYR A 234 -5.94 -1.85 17.08
N GLU A 235 -6.45 -0.85 17.78
CA GLU A 235 -6.98 0.38 17.19
C GLU A 235 -5.89 1.18 16.47
N GLN A 236 -4.68 1.21 17.03
CA GLN A 236 -3.54 1.89 16.44
C GLN A 236 -3.26 1.32 15.04
N VAL A 237 -3.19 0.01 14.92
CA VAL A 237 -2.86 -0.70 13.67
C VAL A 237 -4.02 -0.67 12.67
N THR A 238 -5.27 -0.87 13.14
CA THR A 238 -6.41 -1.05 12.24
C THR A 238 -6.98 0.23 11.66
N PHE A 239 -6.75 1.40 12.28
CA PHE A 239 -7.23 2.67 11.71
C PHE A 239 -6.45 3.93 12.14
N LYS A 240 -5.98 4.07 13.40
CA LYS A 240 -5.40 5.35 13.86
C LYS A 240 -4.14 5.74 13.08
N ASN A 241 -3.27 4.78 12.79
CA ASN A 241 -2.09 5.04 11.98
C ASN A 241 -2.46 5.46 10.57
N ALA A 242 -3.41 4.76 9.93
CA ALA A 242 -3.85 5.10 8.58
C ALA A 242 -4.48 6.50 8.53
N MET A 243 -5.33 6.87 9.51
CA MET A 243 -5.87 8.24 9.60
C MET A 243 -4.77 9.29 9.63
N ARG A 244 -3.68 9.03 10.39
CA ARG A 244 -2.53 9.95 10.47
C ARG A 244 -1.77 10.00 9.15
N VAL A 245 -1.50 8.85 8.54
CA VAL A 245 -0.71 8.71 7.30
C VAL A 245 -1.43 9.35 6.13
N PHE A 246 -2.73 9.12 5.98
CA PHE A 246 -3.56 9.64 4.88
C PHE A 246 -4.21 10.99 5.20
N ARG A 247 -3.92 11.60 6.35
CA ARG A 247 -4.43 12.93 6.77
C ARG A 247 -5.96 13.05 6.71
N MET A 248 -6.65 12.03 7.24
CA MET A 248 -8.12 11.93 7.27
C MET A 248 -8.73 12.72 8.45
#